data_d87062afc2623693d2d0abf897805d73
#
_entry.id   d87062afc2623693d2d0abf897805d73
#
_cell.length_a   1.000
_cell.length_b   1.000
_cell.length_c   1.000
_cell.angle_alpha   90.00
_cell.angle_beta   90.00
_cell.angle_gamma   90.00
#
_symmetry.space_group_name_H-M   'P 1'
#
loop_
_entity.id
_entity.type
_entity.pdbx_description
1 polymer ?
#
loop_
_entity_poly.entity_id
_entity_poly.type
_entity_poly.pdbx_seq_one_letter_code
_entity_poly.pdbx_strand_id
1 'polypeptide(L)'
;MSVQQGAPAALAGATWIYRALFLLALLAAPAFSQEGAERAKIDYLIDSIAQLRDAVFIRNGTDYTSAQAADHLRLKLRNAGARVRTAENFITCCATGSSMSGEKYRIRFADGRVVDNAVFLRQRLAEFRTPPP
;
A
#
# COMPACT_ATOMS: atom_id res chain seq x y z
N MET A 1 -52.85 -28.64 52.31
CA MET A 1 -51.55 -27.98 52.49
C MET A 1 -50.79 -28.17 51.24
N SER A 2 -50.76 -27.16 50.41
CA SER A 2 -50.05 -27.16 49.09
C SER A 2 -48.84 -26.29 49.21
N VAL A 3 -47.68 -26.85 49.02
CA VAL A 3 -46.41 -26.11 48.91
C VAL A 3 -46.18 -25.88 47.46
N GLN A 4 -46.25 -24.63 47.07
CA GLN A 4 -45.96 -24.18 45.70
C GLN A 4 -44.50 -23.77 45.65
N GLN A 5 -43.69 -24.59 45.03
CA GLN A 5 -42.30 -24.24 44.74
C GLN A 5 -42.25 -23.40 43.44
N GLY A 6 -41.91 -22.12 43.59
CA GLY A 6 -41.63 -21.23 42.50
C GLY A 6 -40.29 -21.58 41.86
N ALA A 7 -40.30 -21.82 40.55
CA ALA A 7 -39.09 -21.95 39.77
C ALA A 7 -38.41 -20.59 39.58
N PRO A 8 -37.07 -20.48 39.65
CA PRO A 8 -36.39 -19.23 39.36
C PRO A 8 -36.28 -19.03 37.86
N ALA A 9 -36.95 -18.03 37.36
CA ALA A 9 -36.70 -17.51 36.03
C ALA A 9 -35.49 -16.57 36.05
N ALA A 10 -34.33 -17.10 35.77
CA ALA A 10 -33.16 -16.27 35.49
C ALA A 10 -32.15 -17.08 34.70
N LEU A 11 -32.04 -16.80 33.41
CA LEU A 11 -30.84 -17.01 32.57
C LEU A 11 -31.10 -16.69 31.09
N ALA A 12 -31.92 -15.67 30.81
CA ALA A 12 -32.15 -15.19 29.45
C ALA A 12 -31.32 -13.95 29.08
N GLY A 13 -30.47 -13.43 29.95
CA GLY A 13 -29.76 -12.16 29.77
C GLY A 13 -28.32 -12.24 29.27
N ALA A 14 -27.66 -13.40 29.38
CA ALA A 14 -26.21 -13.47 29.10
C ALA A 14 -25.83 -13.78 27.64
N THR A 15 -26.74 -14.35 26.86
CA THR A 15 -26.43 -14.79 25.48
C THR A 15 -26.45 -13.65 24.46
N TRP A 16 -27.10 -12.55 24.75
CA TRP A 16 -27.16 -11.38 23.85
C TRP A 16 -25.87 -10.59 23.83
N ILE A 17 -25.19 -10.48 24.95
CA ILE A 17 -23.95 -9.71 25.10
C ILE A 17 -22.82 -10.37 24.30
N TYR A 18 -22.73 -11.70 24.32
CA TYR A 18 -21.70 -12.44 23.55
C TYR A 18 -21.96 -12.42 22.03
N ARG A 19 -23.23 -12.38 21.61
CA ARG A 19 -23.58 -12.27 20.20
C ARG A 19 -23.27 -10.88 19.64
N ALA A 20 -23.45 -9.82 20.40
CA ALA A 20 -23.10 -8.46 20.01
C ALA A 20 -21.59 -8.25 19.95
N LEU A 21 -20.81 -8.83 20.85
CA LEU A 21 -19.35 -8.76 20.85
C LEU A 21 -18.73 -9.58 19.71
N PHE A 22 -19.34 -10.71 19.32
CA PHE A 22 -18.85 -11.52 18.18
C PHE A 22 -19.10 -10.87 16.83
N LEU A 23 -20.19 -10.11 16.67
CA LEU A 23 -20.49 -9.34 15.46
C LEU A 23 -19.58 -8.10 15.31
N LEU A 24 -19.12 -7.51 16.42
CA LEU A 24 -18.22 -6.35 16.37
C LEU A 24 -16.78 -6.74 15.98
N ALA A 25 -16.35 -7.97 16.32
CA ALA A 25 -15.02 -8.47 15.97
C ALA A 25 -14.87 -8.81 14.47
N LEU A 26 -15.97 -9.08 13.77
CA LEU A 26 -15.94 -9.45 12.34
C LEU A 26 -15.78 -8.25 11.40
N LEU A 27 -15.99 -7.03 11.87
CA LEU A 27 -15.88 -5.79 11.07
C LEU A 27 -14.47 -5.18 11.03
N ALA A 28 -13.55 -5.66 11.89
CA ALA A 28 -12.18 -5.14 11.95
C ALA A 28 -11.18 -5.87 11.02
N ALA A 29 -11.53 -7.04 10.49
CA ALA A 29 -10.61 -7.87 9.70
C ALA A 29 -10.26 -7.33 8.30
N PRO A 30 -11.11 -6.59 7.55
CA PRO A 30 -10.76 -6.17 6.19
C PRO A 30 -9.74 -5.03 6.12
N ALA A 31 -9.61 -4.20 7.14
CA ALA A 31 -8.72 -3.02 7.09
C ALA A 31 -7.23 -3.42 7.13
N PHE A 32 -6.84 -4.37 7.94
CA PHE A 32 -5.46 -4.85 8.02
C PHE A 32 -5.00 -5.59 6.77
N SER A 33 -5.89 -6.35 6.12
CA SER A 33 -5.57 -7.05 4.87
C SER A 33 -5.39 -6.08 3.69
N GLN A 34 -6.15 -4.99 3.66
CA GLN A 34 -6.05 -3.97 2.61
C GLN A 34 -4.76 -3.16 2.73
N GLU A 35 -4.35 -2.77 3.92
CA GLU A 35 -3.10 -2.05 4.16
C GLU A 35 -1.88 -2.89 3.77
N GLY A 36 -1.88 -4.18 4.13
CA GLY A 36 -0.83 -5.12 3.72
C GLY A 36 -0.76 -5.31 2.21
N ALA A 37 -1.90 -5.39 1.52
CA ALA A 37 -1.96 -5.50 0.07
C ALA A 37 -1.42 -4.24 -0.63
N GLU A 38 -1.76 -3.05 -0.15
CA GLU A 38 -1.22 -1.80 -0.70
C GLU A 38 0.29 -1.66 -0.46
N ARG A 39 0.77 -2.09 0.70
CA ARG A 39 2.21 -2.13 0.98
C ARG A 39 2.94 -3.06 0.03
N ALA A 40 2.43 -4.25 -0.23
CA ALA A 40 3.02 -5.18 -1.18
C ALA A 40 3.10 -4.60 -2.61
N LYS A 41 2.07 -3.86 -3.04
CA LYS A 41 2.09 -3.13 -4.32
C LYS A 41 3.20 -2.07 -4.35
N ILE A 42 3.34 -1.28 -3.29
CA ILE A 42 4.38 -0.24 -3.21
C ILE A 42 5.78 -0.87 -3.27
N ASP A 43 6.01 -1.93 -2.50
CA ASP A 43 7.28 -2.64 -2.51
C ASP A 43 7.58 -3.23 -3.90
N TYR A 44 6.59 -3.85 -4.57
CA TYR A 44 6.71 -4.30 -5.95
C TYR A 44 7.08 -3.18 -6.93
N LEU A 45 6.47 -2.00 -6.79
CA LEU A 45 6.78 -0.84 -7.64
C LEU A 45 8.23 -0.38 -7.46
N ILE A 46 8.71 -0.27 -6.23
CA ILE A 46 10.10 0.12 -5.95
C ILE A 46 11.08 -0.94 -6.48
N ASP A 47 10.76 -2.22 -6.31
CA ASP A 47 11.59 -3.31 -6.80
C ASP A 47 11.60 -3.36 -8.34
N SER A 48 10.49 -3.04 -9.00
CA SER A 48 10.46 -2.95 -10.46
C SER A 48 11.39 -1.86 -11.00
N ILE A 49 11.62 -0.78 -10.24
CA ILE A 49 12.64 0.22 -10.54
C ILE A 49 14.04 -0.35 -10.30
N ALA A 50 14.28 -0.93 -9.12
CA ALA A 50 15.60 -1.44 -8.73
C ALA A 50 16.15 -2.51 -9.70
N GLN A 51 15.26 -3.27 -10.34
CA GLN A 51 15.60 -4.37 -11.24
C GLN A 51 15.79 -3.95 -12.70
N LEU A 52 15.51 -2.69 -13.06
CA LEU A 52 15.74 -2.21 -14.42
C LEU A 52 17.22 -2.25 -14.75
N ARG A 53 17.57 -3.00 -15.80
CA ARG A 53 18.93 -3.08 -16.34
C ARG A 53 19.08 -2.04 -17.44
N ASP A 54 20.28 -1.47 -17.57
CA ASP A 54 20.65 -0.54 -18.64
C ASP A 54 19.69 0.66 -18.80
N ALA A 55 19.00 1.01 -17.71
CA ALA A 55 18.14 2.18 -17.63
C ALA A 55 18.79 3.28 -16.81
N VAL A 56 18.56 4.52 -17.21
CA VAL A 56 19.03 5.72 -16.52
C VAL A 56 17.84 6.50 -16.00
N PHE A 57 17.86 6.85 -14.74
CA PHE A 57 16.84 7.68 -14.10
C PHE A 57 17.26 9.14 -14.12
N ILE A 58 16.39 10.00 -14.61
CA ILE A 58 16.65 11.43 -14.74
C ILE A 58 15.84 12.18 -13.67
N ARG A 59 16.55 12.91 -12.82
CA ARG A 59 15.97 13.78 -11.80
C ARG A 59 16.69 15.12 -11.81
N ASN A 60 15.96 16.22 -12.07
CA ASN A 60 16.50 17.57 -12.12
C ASN A 60 17.72 17.66 -13.07
N GLY A 61 17.63 17.04 -14.24
CA GLY A 61 18.70 17.02 -15.22
C GLY A 61 19.90 16.13 -14.88
N THR A 62 19.88 15.41 -13.77
CA THR A 62 20.96 14.53 -13.35
C THR A 62 20.58 13.06 -13.54
N ASP A 63 21.52 12.28 -14.05
CA ASP A 63 21.39 10.86 -14.29
C ASP A 63 21.70 10.04 -13.02
N TYR A 64 20.88 9.04 -12.74
CA TYR A 64 21.01 8.11 -11.61
C TYR A 64 20.86 6.66 -12.07
N THR A 65 21.49 5.74 -11.34
CA THR A 65 21.29 4.30 -11.56
C THR A 65 19.93 3.84 -11.01
N SER A 66 19.49 2.67 -11.45
CA SER A 66 18.27 2.01 -10.94
C SER A 66 18.28 1.85 -9.41
N ALA A 67 19.42 1.44 -8.83
CA ALA A 67 19.58 1.30 -7.40
C ALA A 67 19.42 2.65 -6.67
N GLN A 68 20.09 3.69 -7.13
CA GLN A 68 19.99 5.04 -6.55
C GLN A 68 18.56 5.59 -6.65
N ALA A 69 17.87 5.34 -7.77
CA ALA A 69 16.49 5.75 -7.95
C ALA A 69 15.56 5.02 -6.97
N ALA A 70 15.71 3.71 -6.81
CA ALA A 70 14.92 2.94 -5.85
C ALA A 70 15.15 3.40 -4.39
N ASP A 71 16.41 3.66 -4.01
CA ASP A 71 16.75 4.16 -2.68
C ASP A 71 16.16 5.55 -2.42
N HIS A 72 16.15 6.41 -3.43
CA HIS A 72 15.50 7.71 -3.35
C HIS A 72 13.99 7.58 -3.16
N LEU A 73 13.33 6.67 -3.88
CA LEU A 73 11.90 6.41 -3.70
C LEU A 73 11.58 5.85 -2.30
N ARG A 74 12.43 4.97 -1.76
CA ARG A 74 12.30 4.48 -0.38
C ARG A 74 12.44 5.62 0.64
N LEU A 75 13.39 6.53 0.43
CA LEU A 75 13.54 7.71 1.28
C LEU A 75 12.31 8.61 1.24
N LYS A 76 11.77 8.90 0.04
CA LYS A 76 10.55 9.70 -0.11
C LYS A 76 9.35 9.04 0.55
N LEU A 77 9.22 7.72 0.44
CA LEU A 77 8.16 6.94 1.10
C LEU A 77 8.23 7.08 2.63
N ARG A 78 9.43 6.92 3.21
CA ARG A 78 9.62 7.12 4.66
C ARG A 78 9.24 8.54 5.10
N ASN A 79 9.66 9.55 4.35
CA ASN A 79 9.38 10.96 4.65
C ASN A 79 7.90 11.31 4.47
N ALA A 80 7.20 10.65 3.56
CA ALA A 80 5.77 10.83 3.35
C ALA A 80 4.94 10.24 4.48
N GLY A 81 5.38 9.14 5.08
CA GLY A 81 4.74 8.49 6.22
C GLY A 81 3.26 8.17 5.95
N ALA A 82 2.39 8.55 6.88
CA ALA A 82 0.95 8.27 6.82
C ALA A 82 0.20 8.94 5.65
N ARG A 83 0.83 9.82 4.90
CA ARG A 83 0.23 10.43 3.69
C ARG A 83 0.13 9.44 2.53
N VAL A 84 0.94 8.38 2.54
CA VAL A 84 0.94 7.33 1.52
C VAL A 84 0.26 6.09 2.07
N ARG A 85 -0.99 5.87 1.66
CA ARG A 85 -1.80 4.71 2.06
C ARG A 85 -2.04 3.71 0.94
N THR A 86 -1.88 4.13 -0.30
CA THR A 86 -2.11 3.29 -1.49
C THR A 86 -0.95 3.39 -2.45
N ALA A 87 -0.83 2.43 -3.36
CA ALA A 87 0.17 2.44 -4.42
C ALA A 87 0.02 3.68 -5.33
N GLU A 88 -1.21 4.11 -5.62
CA GLU A 88 -1.43 5.33 -6.40
C GLU A 88 -1.03 6.60 -5.63
N ASN A 89 -1.26 6.66 -4.30
CA ASN A 89 -0.73 7.75 -3.48
C ASN A 89 0.80 7.78 -3.51
N PHE A 90 1.45 6.61 -3.45
CA PHE A 90 2.90 6.52 -3.59
C PHE A 90 3.39 7.08 -4.93
N ILE A 91 2.78 6.67 -6.04
CA ILE A 91 3.14 7.17 -7.37
C ILE A 91 3.00 8.69 -7.42
N THR A 92 1.86 9.21 -6.97
CA THR A 92 1.53 10.64 -7.04
C THR A 92 2.44 11.48 -6.14
N CYS A 93 2.63 11.06 -4.89
CA CYS A 93 3.36 11.85 -3.88
C CYS A 93 4.89 11.67 -3.95
N CYS A 94 5.36 10.47 -4.35
CA CYS A 94 6.77 10.13 -4.22
C CYS A 94 7.49 9.95 -5.54
N ALA A 95 6.80 9.48 -6.59
CA ALA A 95 7.43 8.97 -7.79
C ALA A 95 7.17 9.81 -9.06
N THR A 96 6.33 10.83 -8.99
CA THR A 96 6.00 11.68 -10.15
C THR A 96 7.09 12.69 -10.43
N GLY A 97 7.66 13.32 -9.41
CA GLY A 97 8.64 14.38 -9.63
C GLY A 97 9.28 14.91 -8.36
N SER A 98 10.10 15.93 -8.55
CA SER A 98 10.78 16.65 -7.49
C SER A 98 9.82 17.54 -6.72
N SER A 99 9.78 17.39 -5.41
CA SER A 99 8.99 18.27 -4.53
C SER A 99 9.51 19.70 -4.49
N MET A 100 10.77 19.92 -4.90
CA MET A 100 11.42 21.23 -4.87
C MET A 100 11.28 21.97 -6.20
N SER A 101 11.56 21.30 -7.34
CA SER A 101 11.57 21.93 -8.67
C SER A 101 10.28 21.70 -9.46
N GLY A 102 9.46 20.73 -9.08
CA GLY A 102 8.29 20.32 -9.84
C GLY A 102 8.62 19.49 -11.08
N GLU A 103 9.91 19.30 -11.42
CA GLU A 103 10.30 18.52 -12.59
C GLU A 103 9.93 17.06 -12.44
N LYS A 104 9.37 16.48 -13.52
CA LYS A 104 9.02 15.07 -13.58
C LYS A 104 10.26 14.19 -13.55
N TYR A 105 10.17 13.08 -12.82
CA TYR A 105 11.15 12.01 -12.91
C TYR A 105 10.92 11.21 -14.19
N ARG A 106 12.00 10.91 -14.92
CA ARG A 106 11.96 10.19 -16.19
C ARG A 106 12.91 9.01 -16.16
N ILE A 107 12.61 8.04 -17.00
CA ILE A 107 13.44 6.85 -17.23
C ILE A 107 13.86 6.88 -18.69
N ARG A 108 15.17 6.84 -18.96
CA ARG A 108 15.73 6.61 -20.28
C ARG A 108 16.16 5.15 -20.38
N PHE A 109 15.55 4.41 -21.29
CA PHE A 109 15.88 3.02 -21.56
C PHE A 109 17.07 2.89 -22.51
N ALA A 110 17.66 1.69 -22.61
CA ALA A 110 18.81 1.40 -23.47
C ALA A 110 18.54 1.68 -24.95
N ASP A 111 17.30 1.58 -25.41
CA ASP A 111 16.86 1.90 -26.76
C ASP A 111 16.69 3.41 -27.02
N GLY A 112 16.96 4.25 -26.03
CA GLY A 112 16.85 5.70 -26.09
C GLY A 112 15.47 6.26 -25.79
N ARG A 113 14.44 5.44 -25.63
CA ARG A 113 13.10 5.91 -25.23
C ARG A 113 13.15 6.54 -23.85
N VAL A 114 12.46 7.66 -23.69
CA VAL A 114 12.28 8.36 -22.42
C VAL A 114 10.82 8.34 -22.03
N VAL A 115 10.54 7.89 -20.83
CA VAL A 115 9.18 7.73 -20.27
C VAL A 115 9.11 8.41 -18.91
N ASP A 116 7.99 9.06 -18.60
CA ASP A 116 7.74 9.58 -17.26
C ASP A 116 7.70 8.41 -16.27
N ASN A 117 8.39 8.52 -15.14
CA ASN A 117 8.46 7.47 -14.12
C ASN A 117 7.08 7.08 -13.60
N ALA A 118 6.16 8.04 -13.43
CA ALA A 118 4.80 7.78 -12.99
C ALA A 118 4.01 6.93 -14.02
N VAL A 119 4.23 7.15 -15.31
CA VAL A 119 3.60 6.34 -16.38
C VAL A 119 4.11 4.90 -16.32
N PHE A 120 5.42 4.72 -16.21
CA PHE A 120 6.02 3.39 -16.07
C PHE A 120 5.47 2.65 -14.84
N LEU A 121 5.42 3.30 -13.68
CA LEU A 121 4.94 2.68 -12.46
C LEU A 121 3.45 2.32 -12.50
N ARG A 122 2.60 3.13 -13.15
CA ARG A 122 1.18 2.77 -13.36
C ARG A 122 1.02 1.55 -14.25
N GLN A 123 1.85 1.40 -15.27
CA GLN A 123 1.88 0.18 -16.08
C GLN A 123 2.28 -1.04 -15.23
N ARG A 124 3.31 -0.92 -14.40
CA ARG A 124 3.71 -1.98 -13.47
C ARG A 124 2.60 -2.30 -12.46
N LEU A 125 1.92 -1.30 -11.93
CA LEU A 125 0.81 -1.50 -11.01
C LEU A 125 -0.35 -2.28 -11.66
N ALA A 126 -0.65 -2.01 -12.92
CA ALA A 126 -1.67 -2.76 -13.67
C ALA A 126 -1.28 -4.24 -13.90
N GLU A 127 0.01 -4.54 -13.94
CA GLU A 127 0.55 -5.90 -14.08
C GLU A 127 0.68 -6.65 -12.75
N PHE A 128 0.58 -5.93 -11.62
CA PHE A 128 0.72 -6.55 -10.30
C PHE A 128 -0.33 -7.65 -10.10
N ARG A 129 0.13 -8.83 -9.70
CA ARG A 129 -0.72 -9.94 -9.27
C ARG A 129 -0.45 -10.19 -7.80
N THR A 130 -1.50 -10.26 -7.03
CA THR A 130 -1.37 -10.66 -5.61
C THR A 130 -0.71 -12.02 -5.55
N PRO A 131 0.40 -12.19 -4.81
CA PRO A 131 0.96 -13.51 -4.57
C PRO A 131 -0.12 -14.42 -3.97
N PRO A 132 -0.15 -15.72 -4.32
CA PRO A 132 -1.04 -16.65 -3.65
C PRO A 132 -0.72 -16.69 -2.14
N PRO A 133 -1.73 -16.91 -1.31
CA PRO A 133 -1.56 -17.00 0.14
C PRO A 133 -0.66 -18.17 0.55
#